data_cec470a1f01bcbc9d79eed2e1f4b85c4
#
_entry.id   cec470a1f01bcbc9d79eed2e1f4b85c4
#
_cell.length_a   1.000
_cell.length_b   1.000
_cell.length_c   1.000
_cell.angle_alpha   90.00
_cell.angle_beta   90.00
_cell.angle_gamma   90.00
#
_symmetry.space_group_name_H-M   'P 1'
#
loop_
_entity.id
_entity.type
_entity.pdbx_description
1 polymer ?
#
loop_
_entity_poly.entity_id
_entity_poly.type
_entity_poly.pdbx_seq_one_letter_code
_entity_poly.pdbx_strand_id
1 'polypeptide(L)' 'MGNEMDVILVEKMSNGSLRTMEERSWGMNMVAALEHVNYIVVGGKEYETIEGRLNVDTGKLELLLVQIRNE' A
#
# COMPACT_ATOMS: atom_id res chain seq x y z
N MET A 1 -13.32 -19.55 -2.07
CA MET A 1 -13.60 -18.50 -2.15
C MET A 1 -12.81 -17.50 -1.64
N GLY A 2 -12.41 -16.63 -2.18
CA GLY A 2 -11.51 -15.72 -2.10
C GLY A 2 -11.46 -14.87 -0.91
N ASN A 3 -10.62 -15.17 -0.05
CA ASN A 3 -10.35 -14.31 1.07
C ASN A 3 -9.17 -13.43 0.69
N GLU A 4 -9.38 -12.69 -0.39
CA GLU A 4 -8.32 -11.84 -0.92
C GLU A 4 -8.89 -10.51 -1.35
N MET A 5 -8.05 -9.51 -1.39
CA MET A 5 -8.44 -8.17 -1.82
C MET A 5 -7.33 -7.60 -2.69
N ASP A 6 -7.71 -6.96 -3.78
CA ASP A 6 -6.74 -6.30 -4.63
C ASP A 6 -6.26 -5.04 -3.92
N VAL A 7 -4.95 -4.88 -3.86
CA VAL A 7 -4.31 -3.74 -3.19
C VAL A 7 -3.44 -3.01 -4.19
N ILE A 8 -3.66 -1.71 -4.29
CA ILE A 8 -2.86 -0.84 -5.15
C ILE A 8 -1.93 -0.03 -4.26
N LEU A 9 -0.64 -0.12 -4.52
CA LEU A 9 0.35 0.66 -3.77
C LEU A 9 0.72 1.88 -4.59
N VAL A 10 0.57 3.06 -3.98
CA VAL A 10 0.83 4.33 -4.64
C VAL A 10 1.89 5.08 -3.84
N GLU A 11 2.95 5.48 -4.49
CA GLU A 11 4.02 6.20 -3.82
C GLU A 11 3.85 7.70 -4.02
N LYS A 12 3.97 8.46 -2.93
CA LYS A 12 3.98 9.90 -3.00
C LYS A 12 5.43 10.35 -3.16
N MET A 13 5.72 10.98 -4.28
CA MET A 13 7.07 11.43 -4.57
C MET A 13 7.38 12.72 -3.83
N SER A 14 8.66 13.07 -3.76
CA SER A 14 9.07 14.27 -3.04
C SER A 14 8.49 15.55 -3.61
N ASN A 15 8.16 15.55 -4.90
CA ASN A 15 7.55 16.73 -5.52
C ASN A 15 6.04 16.74 -5.38
N GLY A 16 5.48 15.80 -4.64
CA GLY A 16 4.04 15.73 -4.41
C GLY A 16 3.27 14.92 -5.44
N SER A 17 3.93 14.48 -6.51
CA SER A 17 3.22 13.66 -7.49
C SER A 17 3.03 12.25 -6.97
N LEU A 18 2.07 11.53 -7.54
CA LEU A 18 1.75 10.17 -7.13
C LEU A 18 2.13 9.22 -8.24
N ARG A 19 2.66 8.06 -7.84
CA ARG A 19 3.06 7.04 -8.80
C ARG A 19 2.55 5.70 -8.33
N THR A 20 1.79 5.02 -9.19
CA THR A 20 1.33 3.67 -8.88
C THR A 20 2.53 2.73 -8.96
N MET A 21 2.78 2.03 -7.86
CA MET A 21 3.92 1.11 -7.80
C MET A 21 3.55 -0.26 -8.29
N GLU A 22 2.47 -0.80 -7.77
CA GLU A 22 2.04 -2.14 -8.15
C GLU A 22 0.61 -2.36 -7.69
N GLU A 23 -0.01 -3.34 -8.29
CA GLU A 23 -1.32 -3.81 -7.87
C GLU A 23 -1.24 -5.32 -7.80
N ARG A 24 -1.62 -5.88 -6.66
CA ARG A 24 -1.64 -7.33 -6.52
C ARG A 24 -2.70 -7.73 -5.51
N SER A 25 -3.03 -8.99 -5.54
CA SER A 25 -3.99 -9.55 -4.61
C SER A 25 -3.30 -9.87 -3.29
N TRP A 26 -3.87 -9.41 -2.18
CA TRP A 26 -3.36 -9.69 -0.85
C TRP A 26 -4.34 -10.57 -0.11
N GLY A 27 -3.83 -11.56 0.61
CA GLY A 27 -4.69 -12.34 1.50
C GLY A 27 -5.20 -11.45 2.61
N MET A 28 -6.36 -11.81 3.18
CA MET A 28 -6.97 -10.97 4.19
C MET A 28 -6.12 -10.88 5.46
N ASN A 29 -5.29 -11.89 5.73
CA ASN A 29 -4.39 -11.81 6.87
C ASN A 29 -3.38 -10.68 6.69
N MET A 30 -2.89 -10.47 5.46
CA MET A 30 -1.97 -9.38 5.19
C MET A 30 -2.68 -8.04 5.28
N VAL A 31 -3.92 -7.99 4.78
CA VAL A 31 -4.69 -6.73 4.87
C VAL A 31 -4.92 -6.38 6.33
N ALA A 32 -5.27 -7.37 7.16
CA ALA A 32 -5.51 -7.11 8.57
C ALA A 32 -4.26 -6.66 9.30
N ALA A 33 -3.09 -7.14 8.86
CA ALA A 33 -1.83 -6.78 9.50
C ALA A 33 -1.52 -5.30 9.35
N LEU A 34 -2.09 -4.64 8.34
CA LEU A 34 -1.83 -3.21 8.13
C LEU A 34 -2.26 -2.37 9.33
N GLU A 35 -3.21 -2.85 10.13
CA GLU A 35 -3.66 -2.10 11.29
C GLU A 35 -2.63 -2.07 12.41
N HIS A 36 -1.62 -2.93 12.32
CA HIS A 36 -0.65 -3.10 13.37
C HIS A 36 0.74 -2.61 12.99
N VAL A 37 0.90 -2.09 11.79
CA VAL A 37 2.23 -1.67 11.32
C VAL A 37 2.14 -0.29 10.69
N ASN A 38 3.28 0.40 10.73
CA ASN A 38 3.39 1.72 10.10
C ASN A 38 4.27 1.67 8.86
N TYR A 39 4.98 0.58 8.66
CA TYR A 39 5.94 0.46 7.56
C TYR A 39 5.73 -0.84 6.83
N ILE A 40 6.00 -0.85 5.53
CA ILE A 40 5.97 -2.07 4.74
C ILE A 40 7.21 -2.09 3.85
N VAL A 41 7.61 -3.28 3.46
CA VAL A 41 8.77 -3.46 2.59
C VAL A 41 8.27 -3.96 1.25
N VAL A 42 8.64 -3.26 0.19
CA VAL A 42 8.24 -3.61 -1.17
C VAL A 42 9.48 -3.55 -2.04
N GLY A 43 9.78 -4.66 -2.71
CA GLY A 43 10.94 -4.68 -3.60
C GLY A 43 12.25 -4.38 -2.91
N GLY A 44 12.35 -4.77 -1.64
CA GLY A 44 13.59 -4.54 -0.89
C GLY A 44 13.72 -3.14 -0.31
N LYS A 45 12.71 -2.29 -0.48
CA LYS A 45 12.75 -0.93 0.05
C LYS A 45 11.65 -0.74 1.06
N GLU A 46 11.94 0.05 2.08
CA GLU A 46 10.99 0.29 3.16
C GLU A 46 10.20 1.56 2.91
N TYR A 47 8.89 1.49 3.14
CA TYR A 47 7.99 2.62 2.95
C TYR A 47 7.15 2.81 4.20
N GLU A 48 6.81 4.06 4.45
CA GLU A 48 5.86 4.37 5.52
C GLU A 48 4.46 4.47 4.90
N THR A 49 3.48 3.83 5.54
CA THR A 49 2.10 3.93 5.08
C THR A 49 1.51 5.22 5.65
N ILE A 50 1.09 6.11 4.76
CA ILE A 50 0.54 7.40 5.17
C ILE A 50 -0.96 7.35 5.30
N GLU A 51 -1.63 6.84 4.29
CA GLU A 51 -3.07 6.80 4.24
C GLU A 51 -3.55 5.57 3.51
N GLY A 52 -4.74 5.12 3.86
CA GLY A 52 -5.39 4.05 3.12
C GLY A 52 -6.75 4.52 2.66
N ARG A 53 -7.19 4.02 1.52
CA ARG A 53 -8.49 4.36 0.97
C ARG A 53 -9.11 3.11 0.38
N LEU A 54 -10.34 2.83 0.76
CA LEU A 54 -11.08 1.75 0.13
C LEU A 54 -11.90 2.35 -0.99
N ASN A 55 -11.61 1.95 -2.22
CA ASN A 55 -12.36 2.43 -3.37
C ASN A 55 -13.50 1.45 -3.60
N VAL A 56 -14.70 1.83 -3.20
CA VAL A 56 -15.86 0.95 -3.27
C VAL A 56 -16.27 0.68 -4.70
N ASP A 57 -16.06 1.66 -5.59
CA ASP A 57 -16.44 1.49 -6.99
C ASP A 57 -15.63 0.39 -7.67
N THR A 58 -14.35 0.26 -7.31
CA THR A 58 -13.50 -0.75 -7.92
C THR A 58 -13.33 -1.98 -7.03
N GLY A 59 -13.67 -1.86 -5.75
CA GLY A 59 -13.47 -2.92 -4.79
C GLY A 59 -12.02 -3.12 -4.40
N LYS A 60 -11.20 -2.08 -4.55
CA LYS A 60 -9.77 -2.20 -4.30
C LYS A 60 -9.34 -1.31 -3.14
N LEU A 61 -8.33 -1.76 -2.43
CA LEU A 61 -7.72 -1.00 -1.36
C LEU A 61 -6.51 -0.26 -1.92
N GLU A 62 -6.46 1.05 -1.68
CA GLU A 62 -5.37 1.88 -2.18
C GLU A 62 -4.56 2.38 -0.99
N LEU A 63 -3.25 2.15 -1.01
CA LEU A 63 -2.38 2.57 0.06
C LEU A 63 -1.41 3.62 -0.45
N LEU A 64 -1.33 4.74 0.28
CA LEU A 64 -0.41 5.81 -0.06
C LEU A 64 0.85 5.65 0.78
N LEU A 65 2.00 5.59 0.12
CA LEU A 65 3.28 5.27 0.73
C LEU A 65 4.31 6.36 0.47
N VAL A 66 5.22 6.52 1.41
CA VAL A 66 6.39 7.37 1.23
C VAL A 66 7.62 6.53 1.50
N GLN A 67 8.60 6.58 0.61
CA GLN A 67 9.81 5.80 0.78
C GLN A 67 10.64 6.33 1.94
N ILE A 68 11.08 5.43 2.80
CA ILE A 68 11.98 5.78 3.88
C ILE A 68 13.38 5.83 3.30
N ARG A 69 14.06 6.94 3.53
CA ARG A 69 15.41 7.10 3.02
C ARG A 69 16.38 6.95 4.17
N ASN A 70 17.32 6.05 3.97
CA ASN A 70 18.38 5.87 4.94
C ASN A 70 19.61 6.58 4.42
N GLU A 71 20.04 7.55 5.17
CA GLU A 71 21.20 8.32 4.78
C GLU A 71 22.49 7.68 5.24
#